data_c692381aeaada8a1f274a6142c865744
#
_entry.id   c692381aeaada8a1f274a6142c865744
#
_cell.length_a   1.000
_cell.length_b   1.000
_cell.length_c   1.000
_cell.angle_alpha   90.00
_cell.angle_beta   90.00
_cell.angle_gamma   90.00
#
_symmetry.space_group_name_H-M   'P 1'
#
loop_
_entity.id
_entity.type
_entity.pdbx_description
1 polymer ?
#
loop_
_entity_poly.entity_id
_entity_poly.type
_entity_poly.pdbx_seq_one_letter_code
_entity_poly.pdbx_strand_id
1 'polypeptide(L)'
;MTSAFRFNYAVVSRIPQSFAERGTKEPSKQIDVERAREEHKLFIETLRKCEINIIELQEDEAYPDCCFVEDCAVIIGSVAIITRPGLTSRQGETAEIRRVLKNDLKLRVMDMEDPGATLDGGDVLFTGKEIFVGVGNLSNFKGASSLTDAFPEYFVTPINLPKGVLHLKSLCSMAGNDVIAISSSDAGLEVLKQLRANAQFSYKILKMESDTAANMLYVNGRLIHRTREEIKENNWSILDEKILYPKHHVSIQEIEKVRGTLSSQCLLLYKQKMYKKVTSNLADADMDAYSTLKTLK
;
A
#
# COMPACT_ATOMS: atom_id res chain seq x y z
N MET A 1 3.44 19.92 9.25
CA MET A 1 3.12 19.07 8.08
C MET A 1 2.85 17.67 8.58
N THR A 2 1.68 17.09 8.29
CA THR A 2 1.40 15.70 8.61
C THR A 2 2.31 14.82 7.75
N SER A 3 2.99 13.84 8.36
CA SER A 3 3.83 12.88 7.63
C SER A 3 2.98 12.14 6.57
N ALA A 4 3.50 11.96 5.37
CA ALA A 4 2.86 11.21 4.29
C ALA A 4 2.55 9.74 4.67
N PHE A 5 3.25 9.23 5.69
CA PHE A 5 3.10 7.86 6.21
C PHE A 5 2.31 7.80 7.53
N ARG A 6 1.42 8.77 7.72
CA ARG A 6 0.46 8.74 8.81
C ARG A 6 -0.88 8.21 8.29
N PHE A 7 -1.30 7.10 8.83
CA PHE A 7 -2.51 6.39 8.44
C PHE A 7 -3.41 6.17 9.66
N ASN A 8 -4.70 6.05 9.46
CA ASN A 8 -5.65 5.70 10.52
C ASN A 8 -6.61 4.58 10.12
N TYR A 9 -6.60 4.16 8.85
CA TYR A 9 -7.36 3.02 8.35
C TYR A 9 -6.51 2.15 7.43
N ALA A 10 -6.83 0.87 7.41
CA ALA A 10 -6.42 -0.08 6.39
C ALA A 10 -7.64 -0.85 5.88
N VAL A 11 -7.74 -1.01 4.56
CA VAL A 11 -8.64 -1.98 3.94
C VAL A 11 -7.85 -3.25 3.73
N VAL A 12 -8.38 -4.37 4.18
CA VAL A 12 -7.85 -5.73 4.00
C VAL A 12 -8.97 -6.63 3.51
N SER A 13 -8.66 -7.78 2.92
CA SER A 13 -9.66 -8.78 2.53
C SER A 13 -9.27 -10.15 3.08
N ARG A 14 -10.26 -10.91 3.50
CA ARG A 14 -10.05 -12.29 3.96
C ARG A 14 -9.50 -13.15 2.85
N ILE A 15 -8.80 -14.22 3.24
CA ILE A 15 -8.25 -15.20 2.32
C ILE A 15 -9.32 -16.24 1.97
N PRO A 16 -9.72 -16.37 0.69
CA PRO A 16 -10.71 -17.34 0.25
C PRO A 16 -10.17 -18.78 0.30
N GLN A 17 -11.03 -19.76 0.27
CA GLN A 17 -10.62 -21.16 0.17
C GLN A 17 -9.95 -21.47 -1.17
N SER A 18 -10.41 -20.82 -2.25
CA SER A 18 -9.83 -20.91 -3.58
C SER A 18 -8.38 -20.41 -3.67
N PHE A 19 -7.86 -19.73 -2.64
CA PHE A 19 -6.44 -19.35 -2.54
C PHE A 19 -5.50 -20.57 -2.69
N ALA A 20 -5.94 -21.75 -2.21
CA ALA A 20 -5.21 -23.01 -2.41
C ALA A 20 -4.91 -23.32 -3.86
N GLU A 21 -5.77 -22.91 -4.79
CA GLU A 21 -5.64 -23.17 -6.22
C GLU A 21 -4.43 -22.44 -6.84
N ARG A 22 -3.95 -21.36 -6.21
CA ARG A 22 -2.78 -20.61 -6.64
C ARG A 22 -1.49 -21.42 -6.58
N GLY A 23 -1.41 -22.39 -5.65
CA GLY A 23 -0.27 -23.30 -5.49
C GLY A 23 -0.29 -24.53 -6.38
N THR A 24 -1.40 -24.84 -7.07
CA THR A 24 -1.59 -26.14 -7.77
C THR A 24 -0.69 -26.36 -8.98
N LYS A 25 -0.13 -25.30 -9.57
CA LYS A 25 0.76 -25.39 -10.74
C LYS A 25 2.18 -25.88 -10.39
N GLU A 26 2.57 -25.84 -9.12
CA GLU A 26 3.85 -26.33 -8.63
C GLU A 26 3.61 -27.17 -7.38
N PRO A 27 3.70 -28.51 -7.42
CA PRO A 27 3.43 -29.40 -6.28
C PRO A 27 4.30 -29.07 -5.04
N SER A 28 5.48 -28.49 -5.23
CA SER A 28 6.37 -28.05 -4.17
C SER A 28 5.89 -26.80 -3.43
N LYS A 29 4.85 -26.14 -3.92
CA LYS A 29 4.26 -24.91 -3.38
C LYS A 29 2.82 -25.11 -2.93
N GLN A 30 2.47 -26.30 -2.42
CA GLN A 30 1.15 -26.51 -1.83
C GLN A 30 0.92 -25.48 -0.71
N ILE A 31 -0.21 -24.79 -0.78
CA ILE A 31 -0.60 -23.74 0.17
C ILE A 31 -1.46 -24.36 1.28
N ASP A 32 -1.08 -24.11 2.51
CA ASP A 32 -1.93 -24.31 3.67
C ASP A 32 -2.76 -23.05 3.91
N VAL A 33 -4.03 -23.09 3.49
CA VAL A 33 -4.94 -21.94 3.57
C VAL A 33 -5.23 -21.53 5.01
N GLU A 34 -5.36 -22.49 5.93
CA GLU A 34 -5.61 -22.16 7.32
C GLU A 34 -4.40 -21.45 7.94
N ARG A 35 -3.20 -21.90 7.63
CA ARG A 35 -1.98 -21.23 8.05
C ARG A 35 -1.85 -19.84 7.41
N ALA A 36 -2.19 -19.69 6.12
CA ALA A 36 -2.22 -18.39 5.46
C ALA A 36 -3.19 -17.41 6.14
N ARG A 37 -4.37 -17.91 6.56
CA ARG A 37 -5.37 -17.13 7.33
C ARG A 37 -4.84 -16.72 8.71
N GLU A 38 -4.11 -17.60 9.39
CA GLU A 38 -3.47 -17.27 10.67
C GLU A 38 -2.39 -16.21 10.50
N GLU A 39 -1.53 -16.34 9.49
CA GLU A 39 -0.50 -15.34 9.15
C GLU A 39 -1.14 -13.98 8.84
N HIS A 40 -2.19 -13.96 8.02
CA HIS A 40 -2.93 -12.74 7.69
C HIS A 40 -3.61 -12.10 8.91
N LYS A 41 -4.17 -12.92 9.81
CA LYS A 41 -4.74 -12.43 11.09
C LYS A 41 -3.68 -11.76 11.95
N LEU A 42 -2.48 -12.35 12.10
CA LEU A 42 -1.38 -11.76 12.85
C LEU A 42 -0.89 -10.45 12.21
N PHE A 43 -0.87 -10.38 10.88
CA PHE A 43 -0.60 -9.14 10.17
C PHE A 43 -1.62 -8.04 10.50
N ILE A 44 -2.92 -8.36 10.46
CA ILE A 44 -4.01 -7.45 10.84
C ILE A 44 -3.86 -6.97 12.29
N GLU A 45 -3.57 -7.87 13.23
CA GLU A 45 -3.33 -7.53 14.64
C GLU A 45 -2.12 -6.59 14.79
N THR A 46 -1.09 -6.78 13.96
CA THR A 46 0.08 -5.91 13.96
C THR A 46 -0.25 -4.52 13.42
N LEU A 47 -1.09 -4.41 12.40
CA LEU A 47 -1.61 -3.11 11.95
C LEU A 47 -2.40 -2.39 13.07
N ARG A 48 -3.22 -3.12 13.84
CA ARG A 48 -3.93 -2.55 15.01
C ARG A 48 -2.97 -2.04 16.08
N LYS A 49 -1.85 -2.74 16.34
CA LYS A 49 -0.78 -2.26 17.24
C LYS A 49 -0.12 -0.97 16.72
N CYS A 50 -0.16 -0.74 15.42
CA CYS A 50 0.27 0.51 14.78
C CYS A 50 -0.82 1.60 14.76
N GLU A 51 -1.89 1.47 15.54
CA GLU A 51 -3.00 2.43 15.67
C GLU A 51 -3.85 2.56 14.39
N ILE A 52 -3.97 1.48 13.62
CA ILE A 52 -4.75 1.41 12.39
C ILE A 52 -6.12 0.77 12.66
N ASN A 53 -7.19 1.43 12.24
CA ASN A 53 -8.54 0.84 12.21
C ASN A 53 -8.67 -0.01 10.94
N ILE A 54 -9.16 -1.23 11.10
CA ILE A 54 -9.26 -2.20 10.01
C ILE A 54 -10.67 -2.21 9.43
N ILE A 55 -10.75 -2.15 8.11
CA ILE A 55 -11.94 -2.45 7.32
C ILE A 55 -11.65 -3.76 6.61
N GLU A 56 -12.26 -4.83 7.12
CA GLU A 56 -12.06 -6.17 6.62
C GLU A 56 -13.19 -6.53 5.65
N LEU A 57 -12.82 -6.80 4.40
CA LEU A 57 -13.72 -7.27 3.36
C LEU A 57 -13.94 -8.78 3.49
N GLN A 58 -15.10 -9.24 3.06
CA GLN A 58 -15.35 -10.67 2.92
C GLN A 58 -14.49 -11.23 1.79
N GLU A 59 -14.14 -12.50 1.92
CA GLU A 59 -13.50 -13.27 0.86
C GLU A 59 -14.44 -13.41 -0.34
N ASP A 60 -13.86 -13.48 -1.52
CA ASP A 60 -14.57 -13.80 -2.77
C ASP A 60 -13.93 -15.01 -3.43
N GLU A 61 -14.64 -16.14 -3.40
CA GLU A 61 -14.17 -17.41 -3.95
C GLU A 61 -13.98 -17.38 -5.47
N ALA A 62 -14.59 -16.43 -6.19
CA ALA A 62 -14.36 -16.21 -7.61
C ALA A 62 -13.00 -15.58 -7.91
N TYR A 63 -12.38 -14.95 -6.91
CA TYR A 63 -11.10 -14.25 -7.02
C TYR A 63 -10.10 -14.77 -5.97
N PRO A 64 -9.34 -15.83 -6.30
CA PRO A 64 -8.36 -16.41 -5.37
C PRO A 64 -7.33 -15.42 -4.81
N ASP A 65 -7.05 -14.35 -5.54
CA ASP A 65 -6.08 -13.30 -5.20
C ASP A 65 -6.72 -12.08 -4.49
N CYS A 66 -8.02 -12.12 -4.13
CA CYS A 66 -8.74 -10.97 -3.55
C CYS A 66 -8.14 -10.45 -2.24
N CYS A 67 -7.31 -11.23 -1.56
CA CYS A 67 -6.57 -10.79 -0.38
C CYS A 67 -5.42 -9.81 -0.71
N PHE A 68 -5.00 -9.71 -1.97
CA PHE A 68 -3.98 -8.76 -2.43
C PHE A 68 -4.60 -7.44 -2.87
N VAL A 69 -5.28 -6.79 -1.92
CA VAL A 69 -6.05 -5.56 -2.15
C VAL A 69 -5.22 -4.38 -2.63
N GLU A 70 -3.90 -4.39 -2.37
CA GLU A 70 -2.98 -3.34 -2.80
C GLU A 70 -3.05 -3.10 -4.31
N ASP A 71 -3.23 -4.16 -5.11
CA ASP A 71 -3.23 -4.06 -6.56
C ASP A 71 -4.48 -3.38 -7.13
N CYS A 72 -5.55 -3.26 -6.34
CA CYS A 72 -6.85 -2.75 -6.76
C CYS A 72 -6.98 -1.22 -6.72
N ALA A 73 -6.11 -0.50 -6.00
CA ALA A 73 -6.18 0.96 -5.90
C ALA A 73 -4.85 1.58 -5.47
N VAL A 74 -4.65 2.85 -5.84
CA VAL A 74 -3.60 3.70 -5.27
C VAL A 74 -4.26 4.84 -4.51
N ILE A 75 -3.88 5.04 -3.24
CA ILE A 75 -4.48 6.03 -2.35
C ILE A 75 -3.40 6.98 -1.86
N ILE A 76 -3.57 8.29 -2.14
CA ILE A 76 -2.70 9.34 -1.61
C ILE A 76 -3.61 10.46 -1.06
N GLY A 77 -3.43 10.76 0.21
CA GLY A 77 -4.28 11.75 0.89
C GLY A 77 -5.76 11.33 0.92
N SER A 78 -6.63 12.14 0.32
CA SER A 78 -8.07 11.90 0.22
C SER A 78 -8.54 11.41 -1.16
N VAL A 79 -7.60 11.15 -2.06
CA VAL A 79 -7.86 10.70 -3.44
C VAL A 79 -7.45 9.24 -3.58
N ALA A 80 -8.30 8.47 -4.23
CA ALA A 80 -8.03 7.10 -4.64
C ALA A 80 -8.25 6.96 -6.13
N ILE A 81 -7.30 6.38 -6.85
CA ILE A 81 -7.51 5.90 -8.21
C ILE A 81 -7.70 4.39 -8.17
N ILE A 82 -8.79 3.91 -8.76
CA ILE A 82 -9.02 2.49 -8.94
C ILE A 82 -8.17 2.04 -10.11
N THR A 83 -7.37 1.03 -9.89
CA THR A 83 -6.47 0.47 -10.89
C THR A 83 -7.24 -0.41 -11.90
N ARG A 84 -6.55 -0.77 -12.96
CA ARG A 84 -6.91 -1.87 -13.84
C ARG A 84 -5.77 -2.87 -13.79
N PRO A 85 -5.87 -3.93 -12.95
CA PRO A 85 -4.85 -4.96 -12.84
C PRO A 85 -4.45 -5.54 -14.18
N GLY A 86 -3.16 -5.79 -14.37
CA GLY A 86 -2.63 -6.34 -15.61
C GLY A 86 -3.14 -7.73 -15.94
N LEU A 87 -3.48 -8.54 -14.92
CA LEU A 87 -4.17 -9.81 -15.10
C LEU A 87 -5.68 -9.56 -15.20
N THR A 88 -6.26 -9.87 -16.35
CA THR A 88 -7.70 -9.71 -16.61
C THR A 88 -8.56 -10.46 -15.58
N SER A 89 -8.11 -11.63 -15.11
CA SER A 89 -8.80 -12.42 -14.09
C SER A 89 -8.95 -11.68 -12.76
N ARG A 90 -8.10 -10.67 -12.48
CA ARG A 90 -8.13 -9.89 -11.24
C ARG A 90 -8.89 -8.57 -11.34
N GLN A 91 -9.26 -8.15 -12.54
CA GLN A 91 -9.88 -6.82 -12.75
C GLN A 91 -11.23 -6.68 -12.02
N GLY A 92 -11.95 -7.80 -11.83
CA GLY A 92 -13.22 -7.78 -11.07
C GLY A 92 -13.06 -7.53 -9.57
N GLU A 93 -11.87 -7.80 -8.99
CA GLU A 93 -11.57 -7.54 -7.57
C GLU A 93 -11.71 -6.06 -7.19
N THR A 94 -11.56 -5.15 -8.16
CA THR A 94 -11.60 -3.69 -7.94
C THR A 94 -12.98 -3.17 -7.60
N ALA A 95 -14.06 -3.89 -7.89
CA ALA A 95 -15.44 -3.42 -7.71
C ALA A 95 -15.78 -3.18 -6.23
N GLU A 96 -15.46 -4.14 -5.36
CA GLU A 96 -15.73 -4.03 -3.92
C GLU A 96 -14.80 -2.99 -3.27
N ILE A 97 -13.53 -2.92 -3.66
CA ILE A 97 -12.60 -1.89 -3.21
C ILE A 97 -13.14 -0.49 -3.55
N ARG A 98 -13.62 -0.29 -4.79
CA ARG A 98 -14.27 0.97 -5.21
C ARG A 98 -15.44 1.32 -4.31
N ARG A 99 -16.34 0.34 -4.08
CA ARG A 99 -17.52 0.54 -3.24
C ARG A 99 -17.13 1.05 -1.85
N VAL A 100 -16.18 0.39 -1.21
CA VAL A 100 -15.73 0.73 0.15
C VAL A 100 -15.04 2.09 0.19
N LEU A 101 -14.12 2.36 -0.73
CA LEU A 101 -13.40 3.63 -0.77
C LEU A 101 -14.36 4.81 -1.02
N LYS A 102 -15.33 4.65 -1.94
CA LYS A 102 -16.29 5.69 -2.30
C LYS A 102 -17.42 5.83 -1.28
N ASN A 103 -18.05 4.72 -0.90
CA ASN A 103 -19.31 4.76 -0.15
C ASN A 103 -19.10 4.74 1.36
N ASP A 104 -18.15 3.97 1.87
CA ASP A 104 -17.93 3.81 3.30
C ASP A 104 -16.88 4.80 3.81
N LEU A 105 -15.79 4.96 3.07
CA LEU A 105 -14.70 5.86 3.42
C LEU A 105 -14.87 7.28 2.89
N LYS A 106 -15.77 7.51 1.90
CA LYS A 106 -16.04 8.82 1.30
C LYS A 106 -14.81 9.50 0.71
N LEU A 107 -13.91 8.74 0.14
CA LEU A 107 -12.77 9.28 -0.61
C LEU A 107 -13.24 9.81 -1.97
N ARG A 108 -12.46 10.72 -2.55
CA ARG A 108 -12.57 11.06 -3.96
C ARG A 108 -12.01 9.90 -4.77
N VAL A 109 -12.89 9.14 -5.43
CA VAL A 109 -12.51 7.99 -6.23
C VAL A 109 -12.49 8.36 -7.70
N MET A 110 -11.38 8.06 -8.36
CA MET A 110 -11.15 8.24 -9.80
C MET A 110 -10.95 6.88 -10.48
N ASP A 111 -11.16 6.83 -11.77
CA ASP A 111 -10.94 5.67 -12.62
C ASP A 111 -9.86 5.94 -13.65
N MET A 112 -9.21 4.87 -14.13
CA MET A 112 -8.30 4.97 -15.26
C MET A 112 -9.10 5.10 -16.56
N GLU A 113 -8.98 6.23 -17.25
CA GLU A 113 -9.78 6.57 -18.43
C GLU A 113 -9.32 5.81 -19.68
N ASP A 114 -8.00 5.69 -19.92
CA ASP A 114 -7.47 4.98 -21.10
C ASP A 114 -7.76 3.47 -20.99
N PRO A 115 -8.54 2.89 -21.93
CA PRO A 115 -8.86 1.46 -21.89
C PRO A 115 -7.64 0.55 -22.07
N GLY A 116 -6.54 1.06 -22.64
CA GLY A 116 -5.28 0.34 -22.78
C GLY A 116 -4.32 0.50 -21.60
N ALA A 117 -4.69 1.27 -20.58
CA ALA A 117 -3.88 1.42 -19.38
C ALA A 117 -4.06 0.21 -18.47
N THR A 118 -2.96 -0.33 -17.96
CA THR A 118 -2.92 -1.34 -16.88
C THR A 118 -2.02 -0.87 -15.77
N LEU A 119 -2.43 -1.13 -14.54
CA LEU A 119 -1.70 -0.75 -13.33
C LEU A 119 -2.07 -1.69 -12.19
N ASP A 120 -1.06 -2.27 -11.56
CA ASP A 120 -1.16 -2.94 -10.27
C ASP A 120 -0.60 -2.01 -9.19
N GLY A 121 -1.29 -1.87 -8.07
CA GLY A 121 -0.82 -1.01 -6.97
C GLY A 121 0.52 -1.47 -6.37
N GLY A 122 0.87 -2.77 -6.53
CA GLY A 122 2.17 -3.32 -6.18
C GLY A 122 3.34 -2.72 -6.97
N ASP A 123 3.07 -2.09 -8.13
CA ASP A 123 4.06 -1.36 -8.90
C ASP A 123 4.22 0.11 -8.51
N VAL A 124 3.40 0.62 -7.61
CA VAL A 124 3.41 2.04 -7.24
C VAL A 124 4.10 2.26 -5.90
N LEU A 125 5.27 2.89 -5.93
CA LEU A 125 6.01 3.31 -4.75
C LEU A 125 5.83 4.82 -4.55
N PHE A 126 4.98 5.20 -3.59
CA PHE A 126 4.85 6.60 -3.15
C PHE A 126 5.85 6.88 -2.04
N THR A 127 6.71 7.87 -2.23
CA THR A 127 7.76 8.23 -1.28
C THR A 127 7.36 9.31 -0.27
N GLY A 128 6.13 9.84 -0.42
CA GLY A 128 5.68 11.02 0.30
C GLY A 128 6.02 12.34 -0.40
N LYS A 129 6.83 12.29 -1.49
CA LYS A 129 7.29 13.45 -2.26
C LYS A 129 7.12 13.26 -3.77
N GLU A 130 7.25 12.05 -4.25
CA GLU A 130 7.10 11.65 -5.66
C GLU A 130 6.62 10.20 -5.75
N ILE A 131 6.26 9.77 -6.92
CA ILE A 131 5.73 8.44 -7.22
C ILE A 131 6.65 7.76 -8.23
N PHE A 132 7.15 6.58 -7.90
CA PHE A 132 7.80 5.69 -8.85
C PHE A 132 6.84 4.58 -9.25
N VAL A 133 6.82 4.24 -10.54
CA VAL A 133 5.91 3.23 -11.08
C VAL A 133 6.69 2.18 -11.85
N GLY A 134 6.66 0.94 -11.38
CA GLY A 134 7.21 -0.19 -12.10
C GLY A 134 6.44 -0.41 -13.41
N VAL A 135 7.17 -0.44 -14.53
CA VAL A 135 6.61 -0.75 -15.85
C VAL A 135 7.20 -2.07 -16.32
N GLY A 136 6.32 -3.03 -16.60
CA GLY A 136 6.72 -4.38 -16.95
C GLY A 136 5.56 -5.20 -17.52
N ASN A 137 5.37 -6.39 -16.99
CA ASN A 137 4.35 -7.31 -17.52
C ASN A 137 2.91 -6.95 -17.08
N LEU A 138 2.74 -6.33 -15.91
CA LEU A 138 1.44 -6.06 -15.32
C LEU A 138 1.05 -4.59 -15.46
N SER A 139 1.95 -3.68 -15.16
CA SER A 139 1.73 -2.24 -15.32
C SER A 139 2.43 -1.71 -16.55
N ASN A 140 1.80 -0.76 -17.25
CA ASN A 140 2.36 -0.14 -18.45
C ASN A 140 2.48 1.39 -18.32
N PHE A 141 3.10 2.04 -19.32
CA PHE A 141 3.28 3.50 -19.33
C PHE A 141 1.96 4.28 -19.29
N LYS A 142 0.89 3.75 -19.88
CA LYS A 142 -0.43 4.39 -19.82
C LYS A 142 -1.02 4.30 -18.40
N GLY A 143 -0.78 3.19 -17.69
CA GLY A 143 -1.11 3.08 -16.27
C GLY A 143 -0.34 4.07 -15.41
N ALA A 144 0.95 4.23 -15.65
CA ALA A 144 1.75 5.25 -14.99
C ALA A 144 1.24 6.67 -15.29
N SER A 145 0.84 6.96 -16.54
CA SER A 145 0.26 8.26 -16.92
C SER A 145 -1.04 8.57 -16.19
N SER A 146 -1.88 7.56 -15.92
CA SER A 146 -3.13 7.76 -15.16
C SER A 146 -2.89 8.30 -13.74
N LEU A 147 -1.71 8.07 -13.16
CA LEU A 147 -1.35 8.62 -11.86
C LEU A 147 -1.02 10.11 -11.92
N THR A 148 -0.53 10.63 -13.06
CA THR A 148 -0.30 12.07 -13.22
C THR A 148 -1.61 12.86 -13.22
N ASP A 149 -2.67 12.27 -13.75
CA ASP A 149 -4.00 12.89 -13.79
C ASP A 149 -4.66 12.84 -12.39
N ALA A 150 -4.45 11.73 -11.68
CA ALA A 150 -5.01 11.55 -10.34
C ALA A 150 -4.26 12.35 -9.26
N PHE A 151 -2.95 12.55 -9.41
CA PHE A 151 -2.06 13.16 -8.42
C PHE A 151 -1.14 14.20 -9.07
N PRO A 152 -1.69 15.28 -9.64
CA PRO A 152 -0.92 16.28 -10.41
C PRO A 152 0.12 17.04 -9.58
N GLU A 153 0.06 16.97 -8.26
CA GLU A 153 1.02 17.58 -7.34
C GLU A 153 2.33 16.78 -7.18
N TYR A 154 2.39 15.53 -7.71
CA TYR A 154 3.55 14.67 -7.58
C TYR A 154 4.17 14.35 -8.93
N PHE A 155 5.50 14.30 -8.99
CA PHE A 155 6.21 13.72 -10.11
C PHE A 155 5.95 12.21 -10.16
N VAL A 156 5.59 11.72 -11.33
CA VAL A 156 5.41 10.29 -11.61
C VAL A 156 6.53 9.82 -12.52
N THR A 157 7.35 8.90 -12.02
CA THR A 157 8.54 8.42 -12.73
C THR A 157 8.42 6.94 -13.03
N PRO A 158 8.30 6.54 -14.30
CA PRO A 158 8.32 5.12 -14.69
C PRO A 158 9.70 4.50 -14.45
N ILE A 159 9.71 3.27 -13.93
CA ILE A 159 10.87 2.42 -13.70
C ILE A 159 10.70 1.13 -14.48
N ASN A 160 11.57 0.86 -15.44
CA ASN A 160 11.51 -0.38 -16.19
C ASN A 160 11.90 -1.56 -15.30
N LEU A 161 10.99 -2.51 -15.14
CA LEU A 161 11.22 -3.69 -14.31
C LEU A 161 12.05 -4.72 -15.08
N PRO A 162 13.08 -5.31 -14.44
CA PRO A 162 13.81 -6.44 -15.01
C PRO A 162 12.89 -7.64 -15.27
N LYS A 163 13.25 -8.44 -16.27
CA LYS A 163 12.47 -9.63 -16.65
C LYS A 163 12.31 -10.58 -15.45
N GLY A 164 11.08 -11.04 -15.22
CA GLY A 164 10.76 -12.00 -14.14
C GLY A 164 10.39 -11.34 -12.80
N VAL A 165 10.60 -10.05 -12.66
CA VAL A 165 10.09 -9.27 -11.51
C VAL A 165 8.59 -9.11 -11.65
N LEU A 166 7.85 -9.41 -10.57
CA LEU A 166 6.39 -9.29 -10.58
C LEU A 166 5.96 -7.83 -10.44
N HIS A 167 6.42 -7.16 -9.38
CA HIS A 167 6.09 -5.77 -9.05
C HIS A 167 7.32 -5.01 -8.57
N LEU A 168 7.30 -3.68 -8.68
CA LEU A 168 8.35 -2.81 -8.14
C LEU A 168 8.53 -3.03 -6.63
N LYS A 169 7.43 -3.15 -5.89
CA LYS A 169 7.46 -3.37 -4.42
C LYS A 169 7.91 -4.76 -4.01
N SER A 170 8.11 -5.68 -4.95
CA SER A 170 8.84 -6.92 -4.68
C SER A 170 10.33 -6.68 -4.42
N LEU A 171 10.90 -5.57 -4.92
CA LEU A 171 12.32 -5.24 -4.83
C LEU A 171 12.62 -4.08 -3.88
N CYS A 172 11.64 -3.21 -3.60
CA CYS A 172 11.85 -2.04 -2.75
C CYS A 172 10.57 -1.61 -2.03
N SER A 173 10.72 -0.89 -0.94
CA SER A 173 9.62 -0.29 -0.19
C SER A 173 10.11 0.90 0.64
N MET A 174 9.17 1.68 1.21
CA MET A 174 9.54 2.70 2.17
C MET A 174 9.83 2.07 3.54
N ALA A 175 11.03 2.31 4.05
CA ALA A 175 11.43 1.89 5.40
C ALA A 175 11.31 3.03 6.42
N GLY A 176 11.09 4.25 5.99
CA GLY A 176 10.97 5.44 6.84
C GLY A 176 10.74 6.70 6.01
N ASN A 177 10.64 7.85 6.67
CA ASN A 177 10.66 9.13 5.97
C ASN A 177 11.99 9.27 5.23
N ASP A 178 11.93 9.43 3.92
CA ASP A 178 13.11 9.55 3.03
C ASP A 178 14.07 8.33 3.06
N VAL A 179 13.60 7.16 3.51
CA VAL A 179 14.38 5.92 3.54
C VAL A 179 13.71 4.88 2.65
N ILE A 180 14.40 4.47 1.58
CA ILE A 180 13.97 3.38 0.69
C ILE A 180 14.78 2.13 1.03
N ALA A 181 14.10 1.07 1.44
CA ALA A 181 14.66 -0.27 1.48
C ALA A 181 14.68 -0.84 0.07
N ILE A 182 15.77 -1.45 -0.33
CA ILE A 182 15.92 -2.04 -1.66
C ILE A 182 16.77 -3.31 -1.61
N SER A 183 16.40 -4.28 -2.41
CA SER A 183 17.15 -5.53 -2.56
C SER A 183 18.52 -5.30 -3.20
N SER A 184 19.51 -6.06 -2.75
CA SER A 184 20.85 -6.13 -3.34
C SER A 184 20.96 -7.19 -4.44
N SER A 185 19.85 -7.83 -4.85
CA SER A 185 19.82 -8.69 -6.04
C SER A 185 20.15 -7.87 -7.29
N ASP A 186 20.57 -8.54 -8.37
CA ASP A 186 20.85 -7.86 -9.65
C ASP A 186 19.66 -7.02 -10.11
N ALA A 187 18.44 -7.56 -9.97
CA ALA A 187 17.20 -6.85 -10.30
C ALA A 187 17.00 -5.61 -9.41
N GLY A 188 17.23 -5.74 -8.10
CA GLY A 188 17.15 -4.61 -7.17
C GLY A 188 18.18 -3.53 -7.46
N LEU A 189 19.41 -3.92 -7.83
CA LEU A 189 20.47 -2.96 -8.19
C LEU A 189 20.16 -2.22 -9.50
N GLU A 190 19.55 -2.89 -10.48
CA GLU A 190 19.09 -2.25 -11.71
C GLU A 190 17.99 -1.22 -11.43
N VAL A 191 17.00 -1.57 -10.59
CA VAL A 191 15.97 -0.64 -10.13
C VAL A 191 16.58 0.53 -9.36
N LEU A 192 17.53 0.29 -8.45
CA LEU A 192 18.21 1.33 -7.69
C LEU A 192 18.93 2.34 -8.61
N LYS A 193 19.56 1.84 -9.67
CA LYS A 193 20.23 2.71 -10.67
C LYS A 193 19.22 3.65 -11.33
N GLN A 194 18.05 3.14 -11.73
CA GLN A 194 17.00 3.95 -12.35
C GLN A 194 16.39 4.94 -11.36
N LEU A 195 16.11 4.52 -10.11
CA LEU A 195 15.64 5.41 -9.05
C LEU A 195 16.60 6.59 -8.84
N ARG A 196 17.90 6.32 -8.69
CA ARG A 196 18.91 7.36 -8.49
C ARG A 196 19.05 8.31 -9.67
N ALA A 197 18.89 7.81 -10.89
CA ALA A 197 19.03 8.62 -12.10
C ALA A 197 17.84 9.56 -12.32
N ASN A 198 16.66 9.20 -11.84
CA ASN A 198 15.41 9.89 -12.18
C ASN A 198 14.71 10.55 -10.98
N ALA A 199 15.13 10.27 -9.74
CA ALA A 199 14.53 10.86 -8.54
C ALA A 199 14.70 12.38 -8.53
N GLN A 200 13.62 13.09 -8.18
CA GLN A 200 13.64 14.54 -7.98
C GLN A 200 14.11 14.90 -6.56
N PHE A 201 14.08 13.96 -5.65
CA PHE A 201 14.46 14.14 -4.25
C PHE A 201 15.54 13.15 -3.85
N SER A 202 16.23 13.44 -2.76
CA SER A 202 17.28 12.57 -2.20
C SER A 202 16.70 11.60 -1.19
N TYR A 203 17.10 10.33 -1.27
CA TYR A 203 16.69 9.27 -0.36
C TYR A 203 17.90 8.56 0.26
N LYS A 204 17.77 8.20 1.52
CA LYS A 204 18.66 7.23 2.15
C LYS A 204 18.29 5.84 1.66
N ILE A 205 19.30 5.08 1.26
CA ILE A 205 19.10 3.72 0.74
C ILE A 205 19.49 2.71 1.83
N LEU A 206 18.50 1.90 2.22
CA LEU A 206 18.70 0.74 3.09
C LEU A 206 18.81 -0.50 2.19
N LYS A 207 20.01 -0.97 1.97
CA LYS A 207 20.25 -2.16 1.17
C LYS A 207 19.97 -3.42 1.98
N MET A 208 19.07 -4.26 1.46
CA MET A 208 18.72 -5.56 2.01
C MET A 208 19.31 -6.66 1.12
N GLU A 209 19.76 -7.76 1.70
CA GLU A 209 20.43 -8.84 0.95
C GLU A 209 19.46 -9.71 0.14
N SER A 210 18.14 -9.59 0.37
CA SER A 210 17.13 -10.36 -0.33
C SER A 210 15.92 -9.51 -0.70
N ASP A 211 15.21 -9.92 -1.75
CA ASP A 211 13.96 -9.32 -2.18
C ASP A 211 12.91 -9.41 -1.05
N THR A 212 12.82 -10.56 -0.41
CA THR A 212 11.93 -10.82 0.74
C THR A 212 12.11 -9.80 1.87
N ALA A 213 13.36 -9.43 2.18
CA ALA A 213 13.66 -8.46 3.23
C ALA A 213 13.43 -7.00 2.80
N ALA A 214 13.45 -6.73 1.49
CA ALA A 214 13.26 -5.37 0.97
C ALA A 214 11.81 -4.90 0.98
N ASN A 215 10.83 -5.81 1.07
CA ASN A 215 9.43 -5.44 1.23
C ASN A 215 9.07 -5.34 2.71
N MET A 216 8.74 -4.15 3.14
CA MET A 216 8.33 -3.81 4.50
C MET A 216 7.31 -2.66 4.47
N LEU A 217 6.64 -2.41 5.60
CA LEU A 217 5.66 -1.33 5.73
C LEU A 217 6.09 -0.33 6.79
N TYR A 218 6.26 0.92 6.39
CA TYR A 218 6.46 2.03 7.32
C TYR A 218 5.12 2.70 7.63
N VAL A 219 4.65 2.56 8.86
CA VAL A 219 3.31 2.97 9.31
C VAL A 219 3.40 3.72 10.63
N ASN A 220 2.95 4.97 10.68
CA ASN A 220 2.83 5.74 11.92
C ASN A 220 4.12 5.80 12.76
N GLY A 221 5.29 5.88 12.11
CA GLY A 221 6.58 5.90 12.79
C GLY A 221 7.06 4.53 13.28
N ARG A 222 6.46 3.46 12.84
CA ARG A 222 6.82 2.06 13.14
C ARG A 222 7.12 1.31 11.84
N LEU A 223 7.99 0.32 11.90
CA LEU A 223 8.31 -0.55 10.77
C LEU A 223 7.70 -1.94 10.99
N ILE A 224 6.94 -2.43 10.01
CA ILE A 224 6.49 -3.82 9.99
C ILE A 224 7.35 -4.55 8.95
N HIS A 225 8.02 -5.61 9.35
CA HIS A 225 8.88 -6.43 8.50
C HIS A 225 8.67 -7.92 8.78
N ARG A 226 9.29 -8.77 8.00
CA ARG A 226 9.16 -10.21 8.15
C ARG A 226 10.00 -10.75 9.33
N THR A 227 9.70 -11.98 9.76
CA THR A 227 10.40 -12.60 10.89
C THR A 227 11.89 -12.83 10.59
N ARG A 228 12.69 -13.03 11.64
CA ARG A 228 14.14 -13.25 11.55
C ARG A 228 14.47 -14.48 10.71
N GLU A 229 13.68 -15.54 10.85
CA GLU A 229 13.83 -16.78 10.12
C GLU A 229 13.64 -16.58 8.61
N GLU A 230 12.72 -15.71 8.22
CA GLU A 230 12.38 -15.43 6.82
C GLU A 230 13.40 -14.50 6.15
N ILE A 231 13.83 -13.45 6.84
CA ILE A 231 14.80 -12.50 6.26
C ILE A 231 16.26 -12.83 6.56
N LYS A 232 16.53 -13.82 7.40
CA LYS A 232 17.86 -14.25 7.85
C LYS A 232 18.60 -13.20 8.68
N GLU A 233 19.65 -13.65 9.37
CA GLU A 233 20.40 -12.90 10.37
C GLU A 233 20.98 -11.58 9.86
N ASN A 234 21.58 -11.59 8.67
CA ASN A 234 22.23 -10.40 8.14
C ASN A 234 21.24 -9.25 7.92
N ASN A 235 20.08 -9.56 7.33
CA ASN A 235 19.03 -8.54 7.13
C ASN A 235 18.42 -8.07 8.45
N TRP A 236 18.28 -8.99 9.42
CA TRP A 236 17.81 -8.63 10.77
C TRP A 236 18.78 -7.66 11.44
N SER A 237 20.07 -7.92 11.39
CA SER A 237 21.13 -7.07 11.94
C SER A 237 21.14 -5.68 11.29
N ILE A 238 20.95 -5.61 9.95
CA ILE A 238 20.82 -4.33 9.23
C ILE A 238 19.64 -3.51 9.78
N LEU A 239 18.49 -4.15 10.01
CA LEU A 239 17.31 -3.47 10.57
C LEU A 239 17.57 -3.02 12.02
N ASP A 240 18.24 -3.81 12.82
CA ASP A 240 18.55 -3.45 14.22
C ASP A 240 19.53 -2.29 14.32
N GLU A 241 20.55 -2.26 13.46
CA GLU A 241 21.55 -1.20 13.45
C GLU A 241 21.03 0.13 12.84
N LYS A 242 20.25 0.06 11.77
CA LYS A 242 19.89 1.23 10.96
C LYS A 242 18.54 1.82 11.28
N ILE A 243 17.62 1.03 11.86
CA ILE A 243 16.26 1.45 12.17
C ILE A 243 16.08 1.60 13.68
N LEU A 244 16.03 2.84 14.15
CA LEU A 244 15.98 3.17 15.58
C LEU A 244 14.55 3.34 16.13
N TYR A 245 13.53 3.38 15.28
CA TYR A 245 12.13 3.46 15.70
C TYR A 245 11.53 2.06 15.89
N PRO A 246 10.37 1.96 16.57
CA PRO A 246 9.76 0.66 16.90
C PRO A 246 9.54 -0.20 15.66
N LYS A 247 9.86 -1.49 15.81
CA LYS A 247 9.72 -2.52 14.79
C LYS A 247 8.75 -3.58 15.25
N HIS A 248 7.97 -4.12 14.31
CA HIS A 248 7.13 -5.28 14.48
C HIS A 248 7.46 -6.30 13.39
N HIS A 249 7.39 -7.58 13.68
CA HIS A 249 7.64 -8.63 12.70
C HIS A 249 6.43 -9.54 12.57
N VAL A 250 6.20 -10.03 11.35
CA VAL A 250 5.10 -10.92 10.97
C VAL A 250 5.61 -11.96 10.01
N SER A 251 5.15 -13.20 10.15
CA SER A 251 5.37 -14.25 9.16
C SER A 251 4.31 -14.16 8.05
N ILE A 252 4.74 -14.42 6.81
CA ILE A 252 3.86 -14.54 5.63
C ILE A 252 4.33 -15.67 4.70
N GLN A 253 4.79 -16.77 5.26
CA GLN A 253 5.39 -17.88 4.51
C GLN A 253 4.44 -18.50 3.48
N GLU A 254 3.17 -18.70 3.85
CA GLU A 254 2.17 -19.25 2.93
C GLU A 254 1.81 -18.26 1.82
N ILE A 255 1.68 -16.99 2.17
CA ILE A 255 1.38 -15.91 1.24
C ILE A 255 2.54 -15.69 0.25
N GLU A 256 3.80 -15.83 0.69
CA GLU A 256 4.97 -15.74 -0.19
C GLU A 256 5.02 -16.82 -1.26
N LYS A 257 4.48 -18.03 -1.01
CA LYS A 257 4.46 -19.10 -2.00
C LYS A 257 3.81 -18.68 -3.33
N VAL A 258 2.88 -17.74 -3.28
CA VAL A 258 2.23 -17.13 -4.47
C VAL A 258 2.77 -15.74 -4.80
N ARG A 259 3.94 -15.40 -4.30
CA ARG A 259 4.61 -14.10 -4.48
C ARG A 259 3.90 -12.91 -3.81
N GLY A 260 3.01 -13.18 -2.83
CA GLY A 260 2.45 -12.15 -2.00
C GLY A 260 3.52 -11.52 -1.09
N THR A 261 3.34 -10.27 -0.74
CA THR A 261 4.25 -9.49 0.10
C THR A 261 3.52 -8.92 1.31
N LEU A 262 4.22 -8.29 2.25
CA LEU A 262 3.57 -7.59 3.36
C LEU A 262 2.65 -6.47 2.84
N SER A 263 3.16 -5.67 1.91
CA SER A 263 2.41 -4.53 1.39
C SER A 263 1.18 -4.94 0.58
N SER A 264 1.23 -6.07 -0.12
CA SER A 264 0.14 -6.51 -1.00
C SER A 264 -1.18 -6.77 -0.26
N GLN A 265 -1.13 -7.01 1.05
CA GLN A 265 -2.25 -7.43 1.87
C GLN A 265 -3.13 -6.28 2.39
N CYS A 266 -2.75 -5.02 2.19
CA CYS A 266 -3.52 -3.89 2.71
C CYS A 266 -3.45 -2.65 1.83
N LEU A 267 -4.52 -1.85 1.88
CA LEU A 267 -4.55 -0.47 1.40
C LEU A 267 -4.54 0.46 2.62
N LEU A 268 -3.44 1.16 2.82
CA LEU A 268 -3.28 2.12 3.92
C LEU A 268 -3.80 3.49 3.51
N LEU A 269 -4.56 4.15 4.40
CA LEU A 269 -5.07 5.49 4.13
C LEU A 269 -5.23 6.32 5.39
N TYR A 270 -5.22 7.63 5.19
CA TYR A 270 -5.60 8.58 6.21
C TYR A 270 -6.96 9.20 5.87
N LYS A 271 -7.98 8.92 6.68
CA LYS A 271 -9.28 9.56 6.59
C LYS A 271 -9.39 10.63 7.66
N GLN A 272 -9.51 11.88 7.23
CA GLN A 272 -9.80 12.97 8.16
C GLN A 272 -11.17 12.70 8.82
N LYS A 273 -11.24 12.76 10.15
CA LYS A 273 -12.54 12.75 10.83
C LYS A 273 -13.30 13.98 10.37
N MET A 274 -14.36 13.78 9.60
CA MET A 274 -15.29 14.85 9.35
C MET A 274 -16.07 15.09 10.65
N TYR A 275 -15.60 16.03 11.44
CA TYR A 275 -16.49 16.63 12.41
C TYR A 275 -17.60 17.29 11.59
N LYS A 276 -18.86 16.88 11.79
CA LYS A 276 -19.98 17.67 11.32
C LYS A 276 -19.70 19.08 11.78
N LYS A 277 -19.63 20.06 10.85
CA LYS A 277 -19.50 21.46 11.23
C LYS A 277 -20.67 21.76 12.16
N VAL A 278 -20.42 21.92 13.43
CA VAL A 278 -21.39 22.38 14.44
C VAL A 278 -21.76 23.86 14.18
N THR A 279 -21.18 24.47 13.14
CA THR A 279 -21.36 25.87 12.76
C THR A 279 -22.71 26.19 12.11
N SER A 280 -23.55 25.20 11.75
CA SER A 280 -24.86 25.50 11.17
C SER A 280 -25.96 25.72 12.21
N ASN A 281 -25.76 25.35 13.48
CA ASN A 281 -26.77 25.56 14.54
C ASN A 281 -26.38 26.61 15.60
N LEU A 282 -25.13 27.13 15.53
CA LEU A 282 -24.70 28.22 16.41
C LEU A 282 -24.89 29.61 15.78
N ALA A 283 -25.09 29.69 14.45
CA ALA A 283 -25.20 30.96 13.76
C ALA A 283 -26.48 31.73 14.12
N ASP A 284 -27.57 31.02 14.44
CA ASP A 284 -28.86 31.70 14.77
C ASP A 284 -28.97 32.06 16.26
N ALA A 285 -28.34 31.31 17.16
CA ALA A 285 -28.40 31.60 18.60
C ALA A 285 -27.38 32.66 19.04
N ASP A 286 -26.21 32.76 18.39
CA ASP A 286 -25.17 33.75 18.75
C ASP A 286 -25.43 35.13 18.10
N MET A 287 -26.16 35.22 17.01
CA MET A 287 -26.53 36.50 16.40
C MET A 287 -27.48 37.28 17.31
N ASP A 288 -28.39 36.62 18.04
CA ASP A 288 -29.31 37.27 18.99
C ASP A 288 -28.56 37.74 20.26
N ALA A 289 -27.56 37.02 20.72
CA ALA A 289 -26.71 37.44 21.86
C ALA A 289 -25.82 38.64 21.51
N TYR A 290 -25.31 38.76 20.26
CA TYR A 290 -24.54 39.92 19.81
C TYR A 290 -25.35 41.16 19.57
N SER A 291 -26.63 41.04 19.21
CA SER A 291 -27.54 42.18 19.03
C SER A 291 -27.91 42.81 20.37
N THR A 292 -28.02 42.01 21.44
CA THR A 292 -28.36 42.46 22.79
C THR A 292 -27.22 43.22 23.47
N LEU A 293 -25.94 42.95 23.11
CA LEU A 293 -24.77 43.64 23.64
C LEU A 293 -24.52 45.03 23.02
N LYS A 294 -25.10 45.33 21.86
CA LYS A 294 -25.02 46.65 21.17
C LYS A 294 -26.01 47.70 21.69
N THR A 295 -27.00 47.30 22.49
CA THR A 295 -28.01 48.18 23.04
C THR A 295 -27.73 48.64 24.48
N LEU A 296 -26.56 48.27 25.05
CA LEU A 296 -26.09 48.67 26.38
C LEU A 296 -24.92 49.68 26.31
N LYS A 297 -25.03 50.68 25.40
CA LYS A 297 -24.18 51.90 25.46
C LYS A 297 -25.04 53.15 25.42
#